data_d61f571d8f40514c29454919fbb1bb9a
#
_entry.id   d61f571d8f40514c29454919fbb1bb9a
#
_cell.length_a   1.000
_cell.length_b   1.000
_cell.length_c   1.000
_cell.angle_alpha   90.00
_cell.angle_beta   90.00
_cell.angle_gamma   90.00
#
_symmetry.space_group_name_H-M   'P 1'
#
loop_
_entity.id
_entity.type
_entity.pdbx_description
1 polymer ?
#
loop_
_entity_poly.entity_id
_entity_poly.type
_entity_poly.pdbx_seq_one_letter_code
_entity_poly.pdbx_strand_id
1 'polypeptide(L)'
;MIYTSEILNQALQELGSTDIKERKKAASLFMRAACKELGTKDTGTIKEWFVLNGEKYLLAIKAETDPEIIWTNIYTLQNFCARYIKLSHLYKFKSEFITDDEVGSFEEECKVYARSLLGKNQNSKVMQAIASFFWVYNEKFVWDIFIEVLKKKKDKLTLSHIGIAIRQCVTLSKEDKDTEYISDEQRKALIELLKSKDILPREIALLESL
;
A
#
# COMPACT_ATOMS: atom_id res chain seq x y z
N MET A 1 -23.86 -3.83 1.08
CA MET A 1 -23.95 -2.35 1.10
C MET A 1 -23.53 -1.86 -0.27
N ILE A 2 -24.24 -0.90 -0.85
CA ILE A 2 -23.85 -0.18 -2.08
C ILE A 2 -23.17 1.12 -1.64
N TYR A 3 -22.02 1.43 -2.22
CA TYR A 3 -21.28 2.66 -1.92
C TYR A 3 -21.67 3.74 -2.92
N THR A 4 -22.22 4.85 -2.42
CA THR A 4 -22.52 6.06 -3.19
C THR A 4 -21.55 7.17 -2.81
N SER A 5 -21.46 8.20 -3.65
CA SER A 5 -20.64 9.38 -3.35
C SER A 5 -21.06 10.07 -2.05
N GLU A 6 -22.37 10.10 -1.74
CA GLU A 6 -22.89 10.69 -0.50
C GLU A 6 -22.38 9.93 0.74
N ILE A 7 -22.43 8.58 0.71
CA ILE A 7 -21.94 7.74 1.80
C ILE A 7 -20.44 7.96 2.02
N LEU A 8 -19.65 8.03 0.94
CA LEU A 8 -18.22 8.26 1.00
C LEU A 8 -17.88 9.69 1.46
N ASN A 9 -18.64 10.69 1.04
CA ASN A 9 -18.50 12.08 1.48
C ASN A 9 -18.83 12.23 2.97
N GLN A 10 -19.87 11.59 3.47
CA GLN A 10 -20.18 11.56 4.89
C GLN A 10 -19.04 10.91 5.69
N ALA A 11 -18.54 9.76 5.23
CA ALA A 11 -17.41 9.10 5.89
C ALA A 11 -16.15 9.98 5.89
N LEU A 12 -15.90 10.76 4.85
CA LEU A 12 -14.79 11.71 4.80
C LEU A 12 -14.92 12.79 5.89
N GLN A 13 -16.11 13.31 6.12
CA GLN A 13 -16.37 14.25 7.22
C GLN A 13 -16.14 13.58 8.60
N GLU A 14 -16.63 12.34 8.78
CA GLU A 14 -16.45 11.55 10.00
C GLU A 14 -14.98 11.23 10.30
N LEU A 15 -14.08 11.14 9.30
CA LEU A 15 -12.62 11.03 9.52
C LEU A 15 -12.03 12.24 10.23
N GLY A 16 -12.62 13.43 10.08
CA GLY A 16 -12.22 14.66 10.77
C GLY A 16 -12.84 14.84 12.16
N SER A 17 -13.66 13.91 12.64
CA SER A 17 -14.34 14.02 13.93
C SER A 17 -13.36 14.00 15.11
N THR A 18 -13.71 14.70 16.18
CA THR A 18 -13.01 14.60 17.47
C THR A 18 -13.27 13.26 18.19
N ASP A 19 -14.41 12.59 17.89
CA ASP A 19 -14.71 11.28 18.44
C ASP A 19 -13.95 10.17 17.68
N ILE A 20 -13.09 9.47 18.41
CA ILE A 20 -12.32 8.34 17.88
C ILE A 20 -13.20 7.20 17.35
N LYS A 21 -14.41 7.01 17.90
CA LYS A 21 -15.33 5.96 17.45
C LYS A 21 -15.89 6.28 16.07
N GLU A 22 -16.20 7.55 15.83
CA GLU A 22 -16.63 8.01 14.50
C GLU A 22 -15.50 7.86 13.48
N ARG A 23 -14.27 8.28 13.80
CA ARG A 23 -13.11 8.10 12.91
C ARG A 23 -12.85 6.63 12.62
N LYS A 24 -12.91 5.72 13.62
CA LYS A 24 -12.76 4.27 13.40
C LYS A 24 -13.85 3.70 12.49
N LYS A 25 -15.09 4.13 12.67
CA LYS A 25 -16.22 3.72 11.82
C LYS A 25 -16.00 4.17 10.38
N ALA A 26 -15.60 5.42 10.17
CA ALA A 26 -15.32 5.98 8.86
C ALA A 26 -14.16 5.26 8.15
N ALA A 27 -13.02 5.09 8.83
CA ALA A 27 -11.88 4.35 8.30
C ALA A 27 -12.26 2.91 7.90
N SER A 28 -13.05 2.22 8.74
CA SER A 28 -13.56 0.87 8.44
C SER A 28 -14.51 0.85 7.24
N LEU A 29 -15.27 1.92 7.01
CA LEU A 29 -16.14 2.05 5.84
C LEU A 29 -15.30 2.17 4.57
N PHE A 30 -14.28 3.03 4.54
CA PHE A 30 -13.36 3.17 3.43
C PHE A 30 -12.60 1.88 3.13
N MET A 31 -12.12 1.18 4.16
CA MET A 31 -11.45 -0.11 3.97
C MET A 31 -12.39 -1.13 3.31
N ARG A 32 -13.65 -1.22 3.76
CA ARG A 32 -14.64 -2.11 3.12
C ARG A 32 -14.97 -1.69 1.69
N ALA A 33 -15.02 -0.40 1.39
CA ALA A 33 -15.20 0.09 0.03
C ALA A 33 -14.02 -0.33 -0.86
N ALA A 34 -12.78 -0.07 -0.43
CA ALA A 34 -11.57 -0.46 -1.17
C ALA A 34 -11.41 -1.98 -1.33
N CYS A 35 -11.95 -2.78 -0.41
CA CYS A 35 -11.98 -4.25 -0.50
C CYS A 35 -13.16 -4.79 -1.31
N LYS A 36 -14.05 -3.94 -1.84
CA LYS A 36 -15.21 -4.39 -2.61
C LYS A 36 -14.77 -5.20 -3.83
N GLU A 37 -15.55 -6.22 -4.15
CA GLU A 37 -15.32 -7.04 -5.33
C GLU A 37 -15.43 -6.19 -6.61
N LEU A 38 -14.43 -6.31 -7.48
CA LEU A 38 -14.40 -5.61 -8.77
C LEU A 38 -15.48 -6.15 -9.70
N GLY A 39 -16.03 -5.27 -10.55
CA GLY A 39 -17.12 -5.61 -11.47
C GLY A 39 -18.53 -5.50 -10.84
N THR A 40 -18.63 -5.11 -9.57
CA THR A 40 -19.94 -4.77 -8.96
C THR A 40 -20.39 -3.38 -9.39
N LYS A 41 -21.69 -3.07 -9.20
CA LYS A 41 -22.32 -1.80 -9.66
C LYS A 41 -21.64 -0.53 -9.11
N ASP A 42 -21.04 -0.62 -7.93
CA ASP A 42 -20.41 0.50 -7.24
C ASP A 42 -18.88 0.59 -7.44
N THR A 43 -18.29 -0.33 -8.22
CA THR A 43 -16.84 -0.32 -8.53
C THR A 43 -16.39 1.01 -9.15
N GLY A 44 -17.15 1.50 -10.14
CA GLY A 44 -16.89 2.76 -10.80
C GLY A 44 -16.94 3.94 -9.84
N THR A 45 -18.04 4.03 -9.10
CA THR A 45 -18.25 5.09 -8.10
C THR A 45 -17.12 5.13 -7.07
N ILE A 46 -16.66 3.96 -6.57
CA ILE A 46 -15.57 3.89 -5.61
C ILE A 46 -14.27 4.41 -6.25
N LYS A 47 -13.92 3.94 -7.46
CA LYS A 47 -12.71 4.36 -8.15
C LYS A 47 -12.70 5.87 -8.41
N GLU A 48 -13.77 6.39 -8.99
CA GLU A 48 -13.92 7.82 -9.29
C GLU A 48 -13.86 8.66 -8.02
N TRP A 49 -14.58 8.24 -6.99
CA TRP A 49 -14.60 8.98 -5.73
C TRP A 49 -13.20 9.12 -5.11
N PHE A 50 -12.43 8.01 -5.04
CA PHE A 50 -11.08 8.03 -4.46
C PHE A 50 -10.12 8.92 -5.27
N VAL A 51 -10.21 8.91 -6.59
CA VAL A 51 -9.35 9.74 -7.44
C VAL A 51 -9.73 11.22 -7.32
N LEU A 52 -11.02 11.55 -7.45
CA LEU A 52 -11.51 12.94 -7.40
C LEU A 52 -11.41 13.58 -6.00
N ASN A 53 -11.46 12.79 -4.94
CA ASN A 53 -11.37 13.28 -3.57
C ASN A 53 -10.07 12.84 -2.86
N GLY A 54 -9.10 12.34 -3.61
CA GLY A 54 -7.86 11.75 -3.07
C GLY A 54 -7.08 12.71 -2.20
N GLU A 55 -6.88 13.94 -2.65
CA GLU A 55 -6.19 14.99 -1.87
C GLU A 55 -6.89 15.24 -0.53
N LYS A 56 -8.22 15.38 -0.52
CA LYS A 56 -9.00 15.61 0.70
C LYS A 56 -8.94 14.42 1.64
N TYR A 57 -9.02 13.19 1.08
CA TYR A 57 -8.91 11.97 1.85
C TYR A 57 -7.50 11.84 2.49
N LEU A 58 -6.45 12.04 1.72
CA LEU A 58 -5.07 12.01 2.22
C LEU A 58 -4.82 13.11 3.27
N LEU A 59 -5.37 14.30 3.07
CA LEU A 59 -5.28 15.38 4.06
C LEU A 59 -5.95 14.98 5.40
N ALA A 60 -7.13 14.39 5.35
CA ALA A 60 -7.84 13.93 6.54
C ALA A 60 -7.06 12.86 7.31
N ILE A 61 -6.49 11.87 6.61
CA ILE A 61 -5.74 10.78 7.26
C ILE A 61 -4.31 11.17 7.70
N LYS A 62 -3.71 12.23 7.12
CA LYS A 62 -2.37 12.73 7.54
C LYS A 62 -2.34 13.26 8.96
N ALA A 63 -3.46 13.74 9.47
CA ALA A 63 -3.60 14.27 10.83
C ALA A 63 -3.85 13.18 11.88
N GLU A 64 -4.13 11.94 11.47
CA GLU A 64 -4.46 10.84 12.37
C GLU A 64 -3.26 10.41 13.22
N THR A 65 -3.51 10.10 14.49
CA THR A 65 -2.48 9.65 15.44
C THR A 65 -2.79 8.27 16.05
N ASP A 66 -4.04 7.79 15.99
CA ASP A 66 -4.39 6.45 16.45
C ASP A 66 -3.80 5.38 15.52
N PRO A 67 -2.94 4.47 16.03
CA PRO A 67 -2.25 3.49 15.20
C PRO A 67 -3.19 2.51 14.49
N GLU A 68 -4.37 2.24 15.02
CA GLU A 68 -5.34 1.33 14.38
C GLU A 68 -6.03 2.01 13.21
N ILE A 69 -6.34 3.30 13.34
CA ILE A 69 -6.92 4.08 12.25
C ILE A 69 -5.87 4.28 11.15
N ILE A 70 -4.62 4.62 11.50
CA ILE A 70 -3.53 4.73 10.53
C ILE A 70 -3.35 3.41 9.78
N TRP A 71 -3.28 2.28 10.49
CA TRP A 71 -3.21 0.94 9.90
C TRP A 71 -4.37 0.69 8.93
N THR A 72 -5.61 0.99 9.34
CA THR A 72 -6.81 0.81 8.53
C THR A 72 -6.74 1.66 7.25
N ASN A 73 -6.29 2.91 7.36
CA ASN A 73 -6.17 3.82 6.23
C ASN A 73 -5.09 3.36 5.23
N ILE A 74 -3.93 2.87 5.70
CA ILE A 74 -2.89 2.32 4.81
C ILE A 74 -3.42 1.09 4.08
N TYR A 75 -4.14 0.19 4.78
CA TYR A 75 -4.77 -0.97 4.13
C TYR A 75 -5.86 -0.57 3.14
N THR A 76 -6.58 0.51 3.40
CA THR A 76 -7.53 1.10 2.44
C THR A 76 -6.80 1.49 1.15
N LEU A 77 -5.75 2.29 1.26
CA LEU A 77 -4.94 2.72 0.11
C LEU A 77 -4.29 1.55 -0.61
N GLN A 78 -3.73 0.59 0.13
CA GLN A 78 -3.14 -0.62 -0.43
C GLN A 78 -4.15 -1.42 -1.25
N ASN A 79 -5.34 -1.68 -0.72
CA ASN A 79 -6.37 -2.41 -1.44
C ASN A 79 -6.88 -1.61 -2.64
N PHE A 80 -7.03 -0.29 -2.51
CA PHE A 80 -7.41 0.56 -3.62
C PHE A 80 -6.37 0.49 -4.74
N CYS A 81 -5.10 0.76 -4.46
CA CYS A 81 -4.03 0.72 -5.47
C CYS A 81 -3.88 -0.67 -6.10
N ALA A 82 -3.85 -1.72 -5.29
CA ALA A 82 -3.71 -3.08 -5.81
C ALA A 82 -4.89 -3.51 -6.70
N ARG A 83 -6.12 -3.20 -6.30
CA ARG A 83 -7.33 -3.71 -6.97
C ARG A 83 -7.84 -2.77 -8.05
N TYR A 84 -7.97 -1.48 -7.76
CA TYR A 84 -8.59 -0.50 -8.67
C TYR A 84 -7.61 0.14 -9.65
N ILE A 85 -6.31 0.04 -9.40
CA ILE A 85 -5.26 0.54 -10.28
C ILE A 85 -4.55 -0.63 -10.95
N LYS A 86 -3.80 -1.43 -10.21
CA LYS A 86 -2.97 -2.51 -10.80
C LYS A 86 -3.76 -3.62 -11.48
N LEU A 87 -4.90 -4.03 -10.93
CA LEU A 87 -5.76 -5.07 -11.52
C LEU A 87 -6.89 -4.54 -12.38
N SER A 88 -7.03 -3.22 -12.53
CA SER A 88 -8.17 -2.61 -13.25
C SER A 88 -8.23 -3.01 -14.74
N HIS A 89 -7.08 -3.31 -15.37
CA HIS A 89 -7.01 -3.78 -16.75
C HIS A 89 -7.78 -5.09 -17.00
N LEU A 90 -7.93 -5.94 -15.96
CA LEU A 90 -8.67 -7.19 -16.06
C LEU A 90 -10.19 -6.97 -16.18
N TYR A 91 -10.69 -5.84 -15.74
CA TYR A 91 -12.11 -5.55 -15.64
C TYR A 91 -12.60 -4.49 -16.64
N LYS A 92 -11.75 -4.06 -17.58
CA LYS A 92 -12.06 -3.07 -18.64
C LYS A 92 -12.86 -1.85 -18.12
N PHE A 93 -12.66 -1.49 -16.86
CA PHE A 93 -13.33 -0.34 -16.28
C PHE A 93 -12.72 0.94 -16.86
N LYS A 94 -13.54 1.68 -17.63
CA LYS A 94 -13.23 3.03 -18.10
C LYS A 94 -14.18 4.00 -17.43
N SER A 95 -13.65 5.06 -16.88
CA SER A 95 -14.42 6.19 -16.37
C SER A 95 -14.41 7.32 -17.41
N GLU A 96 -15.53 8.01 -17.56
CA GLU A 96 -15.60 9.25 -18.31
C GLU A 96 -15.22 10.48 -17.47
N PHE A 97 -15.07 10.30 -16.15
CA PHE A 97 -14.87 11.38 -15.16
C PHE A 97 -13.43 11.47 -14.64
N ILE A 98 -12.60 10.49 -14.89
CA ILE A 98 -11.20 10.46 -14.45
C ILE A 98 -10.30 9.94 -15.56
N THR A 99 -9.11 10.52 -15.69
CA THR A 99 -8.07 10.13 -16.63
C THR A 99 -7.07 9.16 -16.01
N ASP A 100 -6.32 8.45 -16.83
CA ASP A 100 -5.24 7.58 -16.35
C ASP A 100 -4.13 8.38 -15.65
N ASP A 101 -3.89 9.63 -16.05
CA ASP A 101 -2.92 10.53 -15.40
C ASP A 101 -3.36 10.91 -13.99
N GLU A 102 -4.66 11.22 -13.79
CA GLU A 102 -5.20 11.50 -12.45
C GLU A 102 -5.13 10.27 -11.54
N VAL A 103 -5.38 9.08 -12.08
CA VAL A 103 -5.24 7.81 -11.36
C VAL A 103 -3.77 7.58 -10.95
N GLY A 104 -2.83 7.80 -11.87
CA GLY A 104 -1.38 7.69 -11.60
C GLY A 104 -0.91 8.71 -10.57
N SER A 105 -1.36 9.96 -10.67
CA SER A 105 -1.05 11.02 -9.71
C SER A 105 -1.52 10.65 -8.30
N PHE A 106 -2.75 10.16 -8.16
CA PHE A 106 -3.26 9.72 -6.86
C PHE A 106 -2.49 8.51 -6.31
N GLU A 107 -2.08 7.56 -7.16
CA GLU A 107 -1.24 6.43 -6.74
C GLU A 107 0.10 6.91 -6.15
N GLU A 108 0.77 7.87 -6.80
CA GLU A 108 2.02 8.45 -6.30
C GLU A 108 1.82 9.17 -4.96
N GLU A 109 0.75 9.92 -4.81
CA GLU A 109 0.43 10.56 -3.52
C GLU A 109 0.20 9.53 -2.41
N CYS A 110 -0.42 8.39 -2.69
CA CYS A 110 -0.57 7.27 -1.75
C CYS A 110 0.79 6.69 -1.34
N LYS A 111 1.73 6.51 -2.29
CA LYS A 111 3.10 6.04 -2.01
C LYS A 111 3.84 7.04 -1.11
N VAL A 112 3.76 8.34 -1.43
CA VAL A 112 4.38 9.41 -0.63
C VAL A 112 3.83 9.41 0.79
N TYR A 113 2.50 9.30 0.96
CA TYR A 113 1.88 9.21 2.27
C TYR A 113 2.38 8.01 3.07
N ALA A 114 2.29 6.81 2.51
CA ALA A 114 2.72 5.59 3.19
C ALA A 114 4.21 5.65 3.59
N ARG A 115 5.08 6.16 2.72
CA ARG A 115 6.51 6.35 2.99
C ARG A 115 6.74 7.36 4.11
N SER A 116 5.96 8.43 4.18
CA SER A 116 6.12 9.48 5.21
C SER A 116 5.92 8.98 6.64
N LEU A 117 5.25 7.84 6.82
CA LEU A 117 4.99 7.24 8.12
C LEU A 117 6.17 6.46 8.70
N LEU A 118 7.18 6.11 7.88
CA LEU A 118 8.37 5.37 8.33
C LEU A 118 9.13 6.09 9.44
N GLY A 119 9.30 7.40 9.32
CA GLY A 119 10.01 8.21 10.29
C GLY A 119 9.16 8.68 11.48
N LYS A 120 7.84 8.75 11.30
CA LYS A 120 6.93 9.33 12.29
C LYS A 120 6.34 8.33 13.27
N ASN A 121 6.19 7.07 12.86
CA ASN A 121 5.47 6.08 13.65
C ASN A 121 6.30 4.82 13.83
N GLN A 122 6.50 4.43 15.10
CA GLN A 122 7.21 3.21 15.48
C GLN A 122 6.26 2.05 15.79
N ASN A 123 4.95 2.24 15.63
CA ASN A 123 3.96 1.21 15.93
C ASN A 123 4.09 0.02 14.98
N SER A 124 4.12 -1.16 15.56
CA SER A 124 4.28 -2.42 14.82
C SER A 124 3.20 -2.67 13.77
N LYS A 125 1.95 -2.31 14.05
CA LYS A 125 0.84 -2.47 13.09
C LYS A 125 1.02 -1.55 11.89
N VAL A 126 1.46 -0.30 12.13
CA VAL A 126 1.71 0.66 11.06
C VAL A 126 2.85 0.18 10.16
N MET A 127 3.95 -0.31 10.74
CA MET A 127 5.07 -0.84 9.97
C MET A 127 4.66 -2.07 9.12
N GLN A 128 3.81 -2.94 9.65
CA GLN A 128 3.23 -4.06 8.91
C GLN A 128 2.38 -3.57 7.72
N ALA A 129 1.55 -2.57 7.92
CA ALA A 129 0.71 -2.01 6.86
C ALA A 129 1.54 -1.36 5.75
N ILE A 130 2.65 -0.69 6.11
CA ILE A 130 3.57 -0.12 5.13
C ILE A 130 4.19 -1.24 4.26
N ALA A 131 4.68 -2.32 4.86
CA ALA A 131 5.20 -3.46 4.10
C ALA A 131 4.11 -4.08 3.20
N SER A 132 2.88 -4.18 3.71
CA SER A 132 1.72 -4.63 2.93
C SER A 132 1.38 -3.69 1.78
N PHE A 133 1.54 -2.39 1.94
CA PHE A 133 1.29 -1.43 0.87
C PHE A 133 2.31 -1.60 -0.27
N PHE A 134 3.58 -1.74 0.05
CA PHE A 134 4.65 -1.71 -0.93
C PHE A 134 4.98 -3.07 -1.59
N TRP A 135 4.50 -4.21 -1.08
CA TRP A 135 4.87 -5.52 -1.64
C TRP A 135 4.46 -5.76 -3.10
N VAL A 136 3.52 -4.98 -3.63
CA VAL A 136 3.03 -5.06 -5.02
C VAL A 136 3.85 -4.23 -6.01
N TYR A 137 4.79 -3.44 -5.51
CA TYR A 137 5.60 -2.55 -6.33
C TYR A 137 7.01 -3.13 -6.53
N ASN A 138 7.51 -3.05 -7.76
CA ASN A 138 8.83 -3.57 -8.16
C ASN A 138 9.82 -2.42 -8.41
N GLU A 139 9.69 -1.32 -7.67
CA GLU A 139 10.52 -0.13 -7.82
C GLU A 139 11.69 -0.15 -6.83
N LYS A 140 12.89 0.34 -7.23
CA LYS A 140 14.11 0.32 -6.39
C LYS A 140 13.89 0.88 -4.98
N PHE A 141 13.18 2.01 -4.85
CA PHE A 141 12.98 2.64 -3.54
C PHE A 141 12.22 1.76 -2.52
N VAL A 142 11.50 0.75 -2.98
CA VAL A 142 10.77 -0.19 -2.10
C VAL A 142 11.72 -0.98 -1.20
N TRP A 143 12.92 -1.28 -1.69
CA TRP A 143 13.91 -2.05 -0.91
C TRP A 143 14.43 -1.29 0.30
N ASP A 144 14.61 0.03 0.18
CA ASP A 144 14.96 0.89 1.32
C ASP A 144 13.85 0.87 2.38
N ILE A 145 12.59 0.88 1.94
CA ILE A 145 11.43 0.77 2.84
C ILE A 145 11.43 -0.58 3.55
N PHE A 146 11.65 -1.68 2.85
CA PHE A 146 11.69 -3.02 3.46
C PHE A 146 12.85 -3.17 4.44
N ILE A 147 14.02 -2.63 4.13
CA ILE A 147 15.16 -2.59 5.05
C ILE A 147 14.80 -1.86 6.34
N GLU A 148 14.15 -0.68 6.23
CA GLU A 148 13.70 0.09 7.39
C GLU A 148 12.63 -0.66 8.21
N VAL A 149 11.66 -1.29 7.54
CA VAL A 149 10.63 -2.10 8.21
C VAL A 149 11.27 -3.29 8.93
N LEU A 150 12.18 -4.02 8.28
CA LEU A 150 12.82 -5.20 8.84
C LEU A 150 13.73 -4.87 10.04
N LYS A 151 14.33 -3.68 10.09
CA LYS A 151 15.08 -3.22 11.29
C LYS A 151 14.19 -3.23 12.54
N LYS A 152 12.89 -2.93 12.38
CA LYS A 152 11.93 -2.72 13.46
C LYS A 152 10.97 -3.89 13.66
N LYS A 153 10.72 -4.70 12.63
CA LYS A 153 9.65 -5.70 12.60
C LYS A 153 10.10 -7.02 11.96
N LYS A 154 9.65 -8.15 12.50
CA LYS A 154 9.89 -9.50 11.95
C LYS A 154 8.71 -10.45 12.12
N ASP A 155 7.49 -9.95 12.20
CA ASP A 155 6.32 -10.82 12.28
C ASP A 155 6.05 -11.57 10.96
N LYS A 156 5.33 -12.69 11.07
CA LYS A 156 5.09 -13.61 9.96
C LYS A 156 4.43 -12.95 8.75
N LEU A 157 3.49 -12.02 8.96
CA LEU A 157 2.78 -11.38 7.84
C LEU A 157 3.66 -10.37 7.11
N THR A 158 4.41 -9.54 7.85
CA THR A 158 5.41 -8.62 7.29
C THR A 158 6.45 -9.39 6.47
N LEU A 159 7.00 -10.48 7.03
CA LEU A 159 7.96 -11.34 6.32
C LEU A 159 7.36 -11.99 5.08
N SER A 160 6.10 -12.40 5.11
CA SER A 160 5.41 -12.95 3.94
C SER A 160 5.34 -11.95 2.79
N HIS A 161 4.96 -10.70 3.06
CA HIS A 161 4.88 -9.66 2.03
C HIS A 161 6.26 -9.36 1.42
N ILE A 162 7.29 -9.21 2.27
CA ILE A 162 8.65 -8.94 1.80
C ILE A 162 9.20 -10.15 1.03
N GLY A 163 8.94 -11.37 1.49
CA GLY A 163 9.35 -12.59 0.79
C GLY A 163 8.70 -12.72 -0.60
N ILE A 164 7.41 -12.36 -0.75
CA ILE A 164 6.75 -12.33 -2.05
C ILE A 164 7.42 -11.30 -2.96
N ALA A 165 7.67 -10.08 -2.47
CA ALA A 165 8.33 -9.03 -3.24
C ALA A 165 9.74 -9.46 -3.71
N ILE A 166 10.53 -10.12 -2.85
CA ILE A 166 11.85 -10.65 -3.23
C ILE A 166 11.72 -11.67 -4.37
N ARG A 167 10.80 -12.62 -4.27
CA ARG A 167 10.59 -13.62 -5.33
C ARG A 167 10.19 -12.97 -6.65
N GLN A 168 9.29 -12.00 -6.62
CA GLN A 168 8.90 -11.24 -7.83
C GLN A 168 10.09 -10.48 -8.42
N CYS A 169 10.86 -9.77 -7.61
CA CYS A 169 12.05 -9.05 -8.05
C CYS A 169 13.05 -9.98 -8.75
N VAL A 170 13.34 -11.14 -8.15
CA VAL A 170 14.28 -12.12 -8.73
C VAL A 170 13.74 -12.69 -10.04
N THR A 171 12.44 -12.95 -10.14
CA THR A 171 11.83 -13.41 -11.39
C THR A 171 11.97 -12.35 -12.50
N LEU A 172 11.58 -11.11 -12.20
CA LEU A 172 11.66 -10.00 -13.15
C LEU A 172 13.10 -9.71 -13.58
N SER A 173 14.07 -9.73 -12.66
CA SER A 173 15.50 -9.51 -12.99
C SER A 173 16.08 -10.61 -13.89
N LYS A 174 15.50 -11.82 -13.89
CA LYS A 174 15.91 -12.91 -14.80
C LYS A 174 15.26 -12.79 -16.18
N GLU A 175 14.02 -12.28 -16.23
CA GLU A 175 13.26 -12.10 -17.47
C GLU A 175 13.70 -10.84 -18.23
N ASP A 176 13.96 -9.76 -17.50
CA ASP A 176 14.38 -8.47 -18.04
C ASP A 176 15.72 -8.05 -17.41
N LYS A 177 16.81 -8.36 -18.12
CA LYS A 177 18.18 -8.07 -17.67
C LYS A 177 18.59 -6.61 -17.84
N ASP A 178 17.84 -5.85 -18.61
CA ASP A 178 18.14 -4.45 -18.91
C ASP A 178 17.58 -3.53 -17.80
N THR A 179 16.63 -4.03 -17.00
CA THR A 179 16.04 -3.28 -15.89
C THR A 179 16.62 -3.72 -14.55
N GLU A 180 17.23 -2.77 -13.85
CA GLU A 180 17.75 -2.99 -12.50
C GLU A 180 16.62 -2.78 -11.46
N TYR A 181 16.01 -3.87 -11.00
CA TYR A 181 14.93 -3.86 -10.01
C TYR A 181 15.40 -3.65 -8.56
N ILE A 182 16.64 -3.97 -8.25
CA ILE A 182 17.30 -3.77 -6.94
C ILE A 182 18.75 -3.42 -7.18
N SER A 183 19.29 -2.40 -6.50
CA SER A 183 20.72 -2.10 -6.61
C SER A 183 21.59 -3.11 -5.84
N ASP A 184 22.87 -3.21 -6.20
CA ASP A 184 23.81 -4.08 -5.51
C ASP A 184 23.95 -3.73 -4.03
N GLU A 185 23.95 -2.45 -3.67
CA GLU A 185 24.02 -1.99 -2.29
C GLU A 185 22.77 -2.42 -1.50
N GLN A 186 21.58 -2.20 -2.07
CA GLN A 186 20.31 -2.60 -1.45
C GLN A 186 20.24 -4.12 -1.26
N ARG A 187 20.67 -4.88 -2.28
CA ARG A 187 20.72 -6.34 -2.25
C ARG A 187 21.62 -6.86 -1.13
N LYS A 188 22.84 -6.34 -1.05
CA LYS A 188 23.81 -6.71 0.01
C LYS A 188 23.27 -6.35 1.41
N ALA A 189 22.78 -5.12 1.59
CA ALA A 189 22.20 -4.68 2.85
C ALA A 189 21.00 -5.55 3.29
N LEU A 190 20.14 -5.92 2.34
CA LEU A 190 19.00 -6.78 2.60
C LEU A 190 19.44 -8.20 3.01
N ILE A 191 20.39 -8.81 2.29
CA ILE A 191 20.94 -10.13 2.61
C ILE A 191 21.58 -10.13 4.02
N GLU A 192 22.42 -9.16 4.33
CA GLU A 192 23.06 -9.03 5.65
C GLU A 192 22.01 -8.93 6.77
N LEU A 193 20.98 -8.09 6.57
CA LEU A 193 19.91 -7.92 7.54
C LEU A 193 19.10 -9.22 7.74
N LEU A 194 18.74 -9.90 6.68
CA LEU A 194 18.01 -11.17 6.73
C LEU A 194 18.83 -12.26 7.43
N LYS A 195 20.13 -12.38 7.12
CA LYS A 195 21.08 -13.30 7.78
C LYS A 195 21.24 -12.98 9.26
N SER A 196 21.41 -11.71 9.63
CA SER A 196 21.59 -11.29 11.02
C SER A 196 20.38 -11.60 11.91
N LYS A 197 19.20 -11.74 11.32
CA LYS A 197 17.93 -12.05 12.02
C LYS A 197 17.51 -13.52 11.88
N ASP A 198 18.23 -14.31 11.10
CA ASP A 198 17.91 -15.71 10.77
C ASP A 198 16.49 -15.87 10.21
N ILE A 199 16.15 -15.06 9.21
CA ILE A 199 14.82 -15.04 8.58
C ILE A 199 14.90 -15.18 7.06
N LEU A 200 13.89 -15.73 6.44
CA LEU A 200 13.73 -15.88 4.98
C LEU A 200 14.93 -16.55 4.28
N PRO A 201 15.40 -17.73 4.73
CA PRO A 201 16.61 -18.35 4.17
C PRO A 201 16.49 -18.69 2.68
N ARG A 202 15.30 -19.01 2.18
CA ARG A 202 15.05 -19.27 0.75
C ARG A 202 15.20 -18.00 -0.08
N GLU A 203 14.71 -16.89 0.41
CA GLU A 203 14.77 -15.59 -0.24
C GLU A 203 16.21 -15.03 -0.22
N ILE A 204 16.99 -15.32 0.81
CA ILE A 204 18.43 -15.03 0.83
C ILE A 204 19.14 -15.73 -0.33
N ALA A 205 18.93 -17.04 -0.50
CA ALA A 205 19.52 -17.80 -1.59
C ALA A 205 19.11 -17.28 -2.98
N LEU A 206 17.86 -16.80 -3.13
CA LEU A 206 17.40 -16.17 -4.36
C LEU A 206 18.11 -14.85 -4.64
N LEU A 207 18.27 -13.98 -3.63
CA LEU A 207 18.99 -12.71 -3.77
C LEU A 207 20.47 -12.91 -4.07
N GLU A 208 21.09 -13.95 -3.52
CA GLU A 208 22.49 -14.32 -3.81
C GLU A 208 22.69 -14.84 -5.23
N SER A 209 21.61 -15.27 -5.90
CA SER A 209 21.64 -15.79 -7.27
C SER A 209 21.50 -14.69 -8.34
N LEU A 210 21.24 -13.44 -7.96
CA LEU A 210 21.28 -12.27 -8.85
C LEU A 210 22.70 -11.72 -8.97
#